data_29a065218ec3e734d4086bd921f9ccad
#
_entry.id   29a065218ec3e734d4086bd921f9ccad
#
_cell.length_a   1.000
_cell.length_b   1.000
_cell.length_c   1.000
_cell.angle_alpha   90.00
_cell.angle_beta   90.00
_cell.angle_gamma   90.00
#
_symmetry.space_group_name_H-M   'P 1'
#
loop_
_entity.id
_entity.type
_entity.pdbx_description
1 polymer ?
#
loop_
_entity_poly.entity_id
_entity_poly.type
_entity_poly.pdbx_seq_one_letter_code
_entity_poly.pdbx_strand_id
1 'polypeptide(L)'
;LRKIPFAVTFGNHDTEADVPTTDVLAFIAKRPYNVTTNAGGGVEGVGNCVLPVRNEKGDATAWNLFLFDSHAYTNDSTLGYYDWIKKSQVDWFVAESNRSAAKNKRNVPALAFFHIPVPEYEYVRLQKNTVGNTSEKVCSPLLNSGLFFAFMQQQNVKATFVGHDHNNDFVGSLAGIKLCYGRKTGFLSYGILEK
;
A
#
# COMPACT_ATOMS: atom_id res chain seq x y z
N LEU A 1 23.42 15.02 2.24
CA LEU A 1 22.26 14.12 2.36
C LEU A 1 21.07 14.90 2.93
N ARG A 2 19.90 14.83 2.28
CA ARG A 2 18.68 15.46 2.77
C ARG A 2 18.18 14.65 3.98
N LYS A 3 17.88 15.34 5.07
CA LYS A 3 17.33 14.77 6.32
C LYS A 3 15.82 14.58 6.18
N ILE A 4 15.38 13.66 5.31
CA ILE A 4 13.95 13.43 4.99
C ILE A 4 13.55 12.10 5.61
N PRO A 5 12.51 12.05 6.46
CA PRO A 5 11.92 10.80 6.90
C PRO A 5 11.43 9.97 5.71
N PHE A 6 11.64 8.66 5.76
CA PHE A 6 11.16 7.74 4.74
C PHE A 6 10.59 6.47 5.37
N ALA A 7 9.64 5.87 4.66
CA ALA A 7 9.11 4.56 4.98
C ALA A 7 9.13 3.69 3.72
N VAL A 8 9.12 2.39 3.91
CA VAL A 8 9.12 1.40 2.82
C VAL A 8 7.95 0.44 2.96
N THR A 9 7.46 -0.06 1.84
CA THR A 9 6.61 -1.25 1.74
C THR A 9 7.28 -2.23 0.78
N PHE A 10 7.13 -3.53 1.05
CA PHE A 10 7.77 -4.57 0.25
C PHE A 10 6.93 -4.92 -0.98
N GLY A 11 7.62 -5.31 -2.05
CA GLY A 11 7.06 -5.91 -3.25
C GLY A 11 7.35 -7.41 -3.32
N ASN A 12 6.76 -8.08 -4.31
CA ASN A 12 6.91 -9.52 -4.48
C ASN A 12 8.36 -9.96 -4.75
N HIS A 13 9.17 -9.15 -5.43
CA HIS A 13 10.57 -9.46 -5.71
C HIS A 13 11.48 -9.33 -4.49
N ASP A 14 11.06 -8.63 -3.44
CA ASP A 14 11.83 -8.53 -2.19
C ASP A 14 11.88 -9.86 -1.42
N THR A 15 11.04 -10.83 -1.78
CA THR A 15 11.04 -12.18 -1.18
C THR A 15 11.84 -13.21 -1.99
N GLU A 16 12.35 -12.84 -3.17
CA GLU A 16 13.09 -13.75 -4.07
C GLU A 16 14.58 -13.88 -3.71
N ALA A 17 15.08 -12.99 -2.85
CA ALA A 17 16.44 -13.10 -2.32
C ALA A 17 16.50 -14.10 -1.16
N ASP A 18 17.69 -14.66 -0.90
CA ASP A 18 17.94 -15.56 0.23
C ASP A 18 17.88 -14.87 1.61
N VAL A 19 17.39 -13.64 1.66
CA VAL A 19 17.28 -12.84 2.88
C VAL A 19 15.80 -12.63 3.20
N PRO A 20 15.31 -13.07 4.37
CA PRO A 20 13.95 -12.82 4.79
C PRO A 20 13.60 -11.32 4.87
N THR A 21 12.40 -10.94 4.49
CA THR A 21 11.93 -9.53 4.58
C THR A 21 11.98 -8.97 6.00
N THR A 22 11.87 -9.83 7.02
CA THR A 22 12.10 -9.45 8.43
C THR A 22 13.50 -8.91 8.68
N ASP A 23 14.52 -9.54 8.08
CA ASP A 23 15.92 -9.13 8.22
C ASP A 23 16.20 -7.85 7.41
N VAL A 24 15.58 -7.74 6.24
CA VAL A 24 15.60 -6.49 5.44
C VAL A 24 14.98 -5.34 6.24
N LEU A 25 13.81 -5.56 6.85
CA LEU A 25 13.18 -4.55 7.70
C LEU A 25 14.08 -4.20 8.91
N ALA A 26 14.68 -5.19 9.57
CA ALA A 26 15.61 -4.96 10.68
C ALA A 26 16.85 -4.16 10.27
N PHE A 27 17.35 -4.39 9.04
CA PHE A 27 18.43 -3.59 8.46
C PHE A 27 18.00 -2.15 8.17
N ILE A 28 16.82 -1.96 7.57
CA ILE A 28 16.24 -0.65 7.24
C ILE A 28 15.97 0.12 8.53
N ALA A 29 15.48 -0.52 9.58
CA ALA A 29 15.20 0.09 10.88
C ALA A 29 16.42 0.80 11.49
N LYS A 30 17.62 0.36 11.15
CA LYS A 30 18.89 0.98 11.60
C LYS A 30 19.30 2.20 10.76
N ARG A 31 18.57 2.53 9.70
CA ARG A 31 18.91 3.67 8.84
C ARG A 31 18.42 4.99 9.43
N PRO A 32 19.23 6.05 9.36
CA PRO A 32 18.80 7.39 9.79
C PRO A 32 17.54 7.81 9.01
N TYR A 33 16.60 8.41 9.72
CA TYR A 33 15.32 8.91 9.17
C TYR A 33 14.34 7.83 8.70
N ASN A 34 14.61 6.54 8.86
CA ASN A 34 13.59 5.52 8.67
C ASN A 34 12.50 5.66 9.73
N VAL A 35 11.23 5.61 9.29
CA VAL A 35 10.05 5.63 10.16
C VAL A 35 9.17 4.41 9.97
N THR A 36 9.60 3.42 9.15
CA THR A 36 8.89 2.16 8.99
C THR A 36 8.93 1.38 10.31
N THR A 37 7.77 0.90 10.72
CA THR A 37 7.61 -0.01 11.87
C THR A 37 6.95 -1.31 11.40
N ASN A 38 6.64 -2.20 12.32
CA ASN A 38 5.85 -3.39 12.03
C ASN A 38 4.69 -3.49 13.02
N ALA A 39 3.50 -3.78 12.51
CA ALA A 39 2.27 -3.89 13.28
C ALA A 39 2.37 -5.11 14.13
N GLY A 40 2.84 -5.71 14.83
CA GLY A 40 2.87 -6.91 15.65
C GLY A 40 1.48 -7.49 15.93
N GLY A 41 1.39 -8.36 16.90
CA GLY A 41 0.09 -8.79 17.45
C GLY A 41 -0.74 -9.70 16.53
N GLY A 42 -0.10 -10.49 15.66
CA GLY A 42 -0.79 -11.44 14.78
C GLY A 42 -1.27 -10.81 13.45
N VAL A 43 -0.84 -9.60 13.12
CA VAL A 43 -1.02 -9.03 11.79
C VAL A 43 -0.04 -9.67 10.83
N GLU A 44 -0.55 -10.36 9.83
CA GLU A 44 0.27 -11.05 8.82
C GLU A 44 1.03 -10.05 7.94
N GLY A 45 2.20 -10.48 7.45
CA GLY A 45 3.10 -9.67 6.64
C GLY A 45 4.11 -8.85 7.45
N VAL A 46 5.03 -8.18 6.72
CA VAL A 46 6.18 -7.48 7.26
C VAL A 46 6.16 -6.00 6.85
N GLY A 47 6.28 -5.10 7.82
CA GLY A 47 6.31 -3.66 7.56
C GLY A 47 4.93 -3.01 7.48
N ASN A 48 3.85 -3.71 7.86
CA ASN A 48 2.56 -3.05 8.05
C ASN A 48 2.69 -1.97 9.13
N CYS A 49 2.41 -0.74 8.78
CA CYS A 49 2.47 0.35 9.76
C CYS A 49 1.52 1.51 9.43
N VAL A 50 1.18 2.26 10.46
CA VAL A 50 0.47 3.54 10.31
C VAL A 50 1.35 4.68 10.80
N LEU A 51 1.55 5.68 9.97
CA LEU A 51 2.40 6.83 10.24
C LEU A 51 1.53 8.09 10.35
N PRO A 52 1.37 8.66 11.55
CA PRO A 52 0.62 9.88 11.72
C PRO A 52 1.44 11.09 11.26
N VAL A 53 0.93 11.81 10.29
CA VAL A 53 1.41 13.14 9.91
C VAL A 53 0.74 14.17 10.84
N ARG A 54 1.55 14.92 11.57
CA ARG A 54 1.05 15.94 12.49
C ARG A 54 0.61 17.20 11.76
N ASN A 55 -0.34 17.91 12.34
CA ASN A 55 -0.67 19.26 11.89
C ASN A 55 0.50 20.23 12.20
N GLU A 56 0.42 21.45 11.73
CA GLU A 56 1.44 22.47 11.89
C GLU A 56 1.79 22.75 13.36
N LYS A 57 0.81 22.68 14.26
CA LYS A 57 1.00 22.87 15.71
C LYS A 57 1.59 21.65 16.43
N GLY A 58 1.60 20.47 15.78
CA GLY A 58 2.09 19.22 16.36
C GLY A 58 1.16 18.56 17.39
N ASP A 59 -0.01 19.13 17.67
CA ASP A 59 -0.95 18.69 18.71
C ASP A 59 -2.00 17.67 18.23
N ALA A 60 -2.23 17.58 16.94
CA ALA A 60 -3.20 16.66 16.34
C ALA A 60 -2.63 15.92 15.13
N THR A 61 -3.25 14.79 14.78
CA THR A 61 -2.95 14.08 13.53
C THR A 61 -3.73 14.72 12.40
N ALA A 62 -3.02 15.26 11.40
CA ALA A 62 -3.62 15.80 10.19
C ALA A 62 -4.01 14.70 9.19
N TRP A 63 -3.10 13.73 8.97
CA TRP A 63 -3.26 12.58 8.08
C TRP A 63 -2.69 11.31 8.69
N ASN A 64 -3.22 10.16 8.31
CA ASN A 64 -2.59 8.87 8.53
C ASN A 64 -2.06 8.31 7.20
N LEU A 65 -0.85 7.78 7.20
CA LEU A 65 -0.30 7.02 6.08
C LEU A 65 -0.27 5.56 6.49
N PHE A 66 -1.08 4.72 5.84
CA PHE A 66 -1.10 3.29 6.03
C PHE A 66 -0.20 2.61 5.01
N LEU A 67 0.76 1.83 5.46
CA LEU A 67 1.58 0.97 4.64
C LEU A 67 1.16 -0.47 4.88
N PHE A 68 0.93 -1.22 3.81
CA PHE A 68 0.57 -2.63 3.88
C PHE A 68 1.62 -3.48 3.14
N ASP A 69 1.98 -4.59 3.73
CA ASP A 69 2.64 -5.66 3.00
C ASP A 69 1.56 -6.37 2.15
N SER A 70 1.69 -6.27 0.84
CA SER A 70 0.78 -6.94 -0.09
C SER A 70 1.18 -8.39 -0.38
N HIS A 71 2.17 -8.90 0.34
CA HIS A 71 2.77 -10.21 0.15
C HIS A 71 3.41 -10.38 -1.24
N ALA A 72 3.65 -11.63 -1.67
CA ALA A 72 4.32 -11.93 -2.93
C ALA A 72 3.55 -12.96 -3.73
N TYR A 73 3.84 -14.24 -3.52
CA TYR A 73 3.29 -15.36 -4.29
C TYR A 73 2.51 -16.32 -3.40
N THR A 74 1.45 -16.92 -3.93
CA THR A 74 0.75 -17.98 -3.22
C THR A 74 1.47 -19.32 -3.39
N ASN A 75 1.42 -20.15 -2.38
CA ASN A 75 1.91 -21.54 -2.45
C ASN A 75 0.87 -22.53 -3.03
N ASP A 76 -0.35 -22.04 -3.29
CA ASP A 76 -1.45 -22.84 -3.83
C ASP A 76 -1.85 -22.28 -5.20
N SER A 77 -1.49 -23.00 -6.26
CA SER A 77 -1.79 -22.60 -7.65
C SER A 77 -3.29 -22.48 -7.96
N THR A 78 -4.16 -23.09 -7.16
CA THR A 78 -5.61 -22.95 -7.30
C THR A 78 -6.13 -21.60 -6.88
N LEU A 79 -5.34 -20.87 -6.06
CA LEU A 79 -5.63 -19.52 -5.56
C LEU A 79 -5.01 -18.41 -6.42
N GLY A 80 -4.47 -18.77 -7.59
CA GLY A 80 -3.80 -17.83 -8.49
C GLY A 80 -2.29 -17.78 -8.30
N TYR A 81 -1.66 -16.72 -8.80
CA TYR A 81 -0.21 -16.56 -8.77
C TYR A 81 0.26 -15.67 -7.62
N TYR A 82 -0.42 -14.54 -7.43
CA TYR A 82 -0.09 -13.59 -6.37
C TYR A 82 -0.87 -13.85 -5.08
N ASP A 83 -0.19 -13.71 -3.96
CA ASP A 83 -0.80 -13.69 -2.65
C ASP A 83 -1.55 -12.35 -2.43
N TRP A 84 -2.36 -12.25 -1.37
CA TRP A 84 -3.27 -11.13 -1.13
C TRP A 84 -3.10 -10.56 0.27
N ILE A 85 -3.50 -9.31 0.46
CA ILE A 85 -3.59 -8.69 1.79
C ILE A 85 -4.56 -9.49 2.65
N LYS A 86 -4.14 -9.90 3.84
CA LYS A 86 -4.86 -10.84 4.70
C LYS A 86 -5.96 -10.16 5.52
N LYS A 87 -6.89 -10.98 6.00
CA LYS A 87 -7.97 -10.50 6.87
C LYS A 87 -7.45 -9.80 8.12
N SER A 88 -6.37 -10.30 8.72
CA SER A 88 -5.74 -9.70 9.89
C SER A 88 -5.22 -8.28 9.63
N GLN A 89 -4.73 -8.01 8.42
CA GLN A 89 -4.31 -6.67 8.00
C GLN A 89 -5.52 -5.72 7.81
N VAL A 90 -6.63 -6.25 7.27
CA VAL A 90 -7.88 -5.48 7.14
C VAL A 90 -8.44 -5.12 8.51
N ASP A 91 -8.47 -6.07 9.44
CA ASP A 91 -8.95 -5.84 10.81
C ASP A 91 -8.04 -4.83 11.55
N TRP A 92 -6.73 -4.94 11.37
CA TRP A 92 -5.76 -3.99 11.89
C TRP A 92 -6.01 -2.56 11.35
N PHE A 93 -6.24 -2.42 10.06
CA PHE A 93 -6.56 -1.12 9.45
C PHE A 93 -7.80 -0.50 10.10
N VAL A 94 -8.87 -1.28 10.26
CA VAL A 94 -10.11 -0.82 10.90
C VAL A 94 -9.86 -0.40 12.35
N ALA A 95 -9.11 -1.21 13.10
CA ALA A 95 -8.77 -0.91 14.49
C ALA A 95 -7.94 0.38 14.63
N GLU A 96 -6.91 0.56 13.79
CA GLU A 96 -6.07 1.76 13.80
C GLU A 96 -6.84 3.01 13.35
N SER A 97 -7.72 2.89 12.37
CA SER A 97 -8.59 3.99 11.92
C SER A 97 -9.51 4.45 13.05
N ASN A 98 -10.15 3.51 13.74
CA ASN A 98 -11.01 3.80 14.89
C ASN A 98 -10.22 4.39 16.07
N ARG A 99 -9.03 3.87 16.37
CA ARG A 99 -8.14 4.41 17.41
C ARG A 99 -7.72 5.85 17.09
N SER A 100 -7.36 6.11 15.83
CA SER A 100 -7.00 7.46 15.37
C SER A 100 -8.18 8.42 15.48
N ALA A 101 -9.37 8.00 15.07
CA ALA A 101 -10.59 8.81 15.14
C ALA A 101 -10.95 9.16 16.60
N ALA A 102 -10.91 8.19 17.50
CA ALA A 102 -11.18 8.38 18.92
C ALA A 102 -10.19 9.38 19.55
N LYS A 103 -8.88 9.20 19.28
CA LYS A 103 -7.83 10.09 19.79
C LYS A 103 -7.98 11.52 19.30
N ASN A 104 -8.34 11.72 18.05
CA ASN A 104 -8.43 13.05 17.42
C ASN A 104 -9.85 13.63 17.46
N LYS A 105 -10.84 12.90 18.00
CA LYS A 105 -12.26 13.29 18.07
C LYS A 105 -12.84 13.66 16.70
N ARG A 106 -12.32 13.06 15.64
CA ARG A 106 -12.76 13.25 14.24
C ARG A 106 -12.25 12.12 13.37
N ASN A 107 -12.90 11.89 12.24
CA ASN A 107 -12.37 10.99 11.23
C ASN A 107 -11.11 11.62 10.58
N VAL A 108 -9.95 11.00 10.78
CA VAL A 108 -8.66 11.51 10.29
C VAL A 108 -8.46 11.00 8.86
N PRO A 109 -8.28 11.88 7.85
CA PRO A 109 -8.06 11.44 6.48
C PRO A 109 -6.78 10.60 6.38
N ALA A 110 -6.78 9.66 5.43
CA ALA A 110 -5.70 8.71 5.26
C ALA A 110 -5.32 8.51 3.79
N LEU A 111 -4.08 8.09 3.58
CA LEU A 111 -3.55 7.52 2.35
C LEU A 111 -3.09 6.09 2.63
N ALA A 112 -3.23 5.20 1.65
CA ALA A 112 -2.80 3.81 1.76
C ALA A 112 -1.77 3.47 0.67
N PHE A 113 -0.74 2.73 1.05
CA PHE A 113 0.39 2.36 0.20
C PHE A 113 0.63 0.86 0.27
N PHE A 114 0.70 0.20 -0.86
CA PHE A 114 1.01 -1.23 -0.98
C PHE A 114 1.52 -1.52 -2.39
N HIS A 115 2.22 -2.63 -2.60
CA HIS A 115 2.87 -2.91 -3.88
C HIS A 115 1.93 -3.57 -4.88
N ILE A 116 1.42 -4.77 -4.58
CA ILE A 116 0.53 -5.51 -5.47
C ILE A 116 -0.88 -4.93 -5.35
N PRO A 117 -1.49 -4.48 -6.46
CA PRO A 117 -2.80 -3.84 -6.44
C PRO A 117 -3.92 -4.79 -6.04
N VAL A 118 -4.95 -4.26 -5.39
CA VAL A 118 -6.22 -4.97 -5.21
C VAL A 118 -7.01 -5.04 -6.52
N PRO A 119 -7.90 -6.04 -6.72
CA PRO A 119 -8.62 -6.24 -7.99
C PRO A 119 -9.40 -5.03 -8.49
N GLU A 120 -9.80 -4.12 -7.61
CA GLU A 120 -10.53 -2.89 -7.95
C GLU A 120 -9.73 -1.97 -8.90
N TYR A 121 -8.40 -2.07 -8.93
CA TYR A 121 -7.55 -1.31 -9.85
C TYR A 121 -7.80 -1.69 -11.32
N GLU A 122 -8.05 -2.97 -11.63
CA GLU A 122 -8.38 -3.38 -13.01
C GLU A 122 -9.72 -2.78 -13.46
N TYR A 123 -10.72 -2.73 -12.57
CA TYR A 123 -11.98 -2.06 -12.86
C TYR A 123 -11.75 -0.58 -13.18
N VAL A 124 -10.96 0.13 -12.37
CA VAL A 124 -10.67 1.55 -12.58
C VAL A 124 -9.85 1.78 -13.84
N ARG A 125 -8.86 0.91 -14.15
CA ARG A 125 -8.06 0.98 -15.38
C ARG A 125 -8.91 1.08 -16.65
N LEU A 126 -10.04 0.38 -16.67
CA LEU A 126 -10.95 0.30 -17.82
C LEU A 126 -11.97 1.45 -17.89
N GLN A 127 -12.01 2.35 -16.91
CA GLN A 127 -12.97 3.46 -16.90
C GLN A 127 -12.56 4.59 -17.85
N LYS A 128 -13.54 5.20 -18.53
CA LYS A 128 -13.28 6.30 -19.49
C LYS A 128 -12.70 7.57 -18.87
N ASN A 129 -12.92 7.76 -17.57
CA ASN A 129 -12.44 8.93 -16.83
C ASN A 129 -11.10 8.67 -16.10
N THR A 130 -10.48 7.52 -16.32
CA THR A 130 -9.13 7.25 -15.84
C THR A 130 -8.12 8.03 -16.68
N VAL A 131 -7.18 8.69 -16.02
CA VAL A 131 -6.16 9.55 -16.64
C VAL A 131 -4.80 8.92 -16.46
N GLY A 132 -3.99 8.91 -17.53
CA GLY A 132 -2.64 8.37 -17.53
C GLY A 132 -2.50 7.15 -18.45
N ASN A 133 -1.40 6.40 -18.29
CA ASN A 133 -1.11 5.21 -19.08
C ASN A 133 -1.73 3.95 -18.46
N THR A 134 -2.62 3.31 -19.18
CA THR A 134 -3.33 2.08 -18.80
C THR A 134 -3.00 0.90 -19.72
N SER A 135 -1.79 0.88 -20.29
CA SER A 135 -1.41 -0.06 -21.35
C SER A 135 -1.21 -1.50 -20.89
N GLU A 136 -1.02 -1.71 -19.61
CA GLU A 136 -0.75 -3.02 -19.03
C GLU A 136 -1.95 -3.50 -18.19
N LYS A 137 -2.30 -4.79 -18.32
CA LYS A 137 -3.33 -5.40 -17.48
C LYS A 137 -2.86 -5.37 -16.02
N VAL A 138 -3.76 -5.07 -15.11
CA VAL A 138 -3.45 -5.09 -13.68
C VAL A 138 -3.30 -6.54 -13.19
N CYS A 139 -2.11 -6.88 -12.71
CA CYS A 139 -1.78 -8.18 -12.14
C CYS A 139 -2.09 -8.21 -10.64
N SER A 140 -3.36 -8.34 -10.32
CA SER A 140 -3.84 -8.46 -8.93
C SER A 140 -3.98 -9.91 -8.49
N PRO A 141 -4.06 -10.17 -7.16
CA PRO A 141 -4.45 -11.47 -6.62
C PRO A 141 -5.82 -11.91 -7.12
N LEU A 142 -6.03 -13.24 -7.18
CA LEU A 142 -7.36 -13.81 -7.46
C LEU A 142 -8.31 -13.57 -6.29
N LEU A 143 -7.80 -13.69 -5.05
CA LEU A 143 -8.59 -13.48 -3.85
C LEU A 143 -8.58 -12.01 -3.42
N ASN A 144 -9.73 -11.57 -2.90
CA ASN A 144 -9.91 -10.24 -2.33
C ASN A 144 -10.38 -10.37 -0.88
N SER A 145 -9.59 -9.88 0.07
CA SER A 145 -9.93 -9.91 1.50
C SER A 145 -10.92 -8.83 1.94
N GLY A 146 -11.35 -7.97 1.01
CA GLY A 146 -12.26 -6.87 1.31
C GLY A 146 -11.59 -5.59 1.81
N LEU A 147 -10.28 -5.39 1.55
CA LEU A 147 -9.57 -4.19 1.97
C LEU A 147 -10.22 -2.92 1.41
N PHE A 148 -10.55 -2.91 0.12
CA PHE A 148 -11.19 -1.75 -0.52
C PHE A 148 -12.57 -1.46 0.10
N PHE A 149 -13.34 -2.51 0.42
CA PHE A 149 -14.62 -2.36 1.11
C PHE A 149 -14.43 -1.76 2.51
N ALA A 150 -13.41 -2.17 3.25
CA ALA A 150 -13.07 -1.57 4.54
C ALA A 150 -12.69 -0.08 4.42
N PHE A 151 -11.97 0.31 3.35
CA PHE A 151 -11.70 1.73 3.06
C PHE A 151 -12.98 2.53 2.86
N MET A 152 -13.93 1.98 2.11
CA MET A 152 -15.25 2.61 1.90
C MET A 152 -16.04 2.76 3.20
N GLN A 153 -16.06 1.73 4.05
CA GLN A 153 -16.78 1.76 5.33
C GLN A 153 -16.17 2.77 6.31
N GLN A 154 -14.84 2.84 6.39
CA GLN A 154 -14.14 3.78 7.28
C GLN A 154 -14.21 5.24 6.78
N GLN A 155 -14.43 5.48 5.49
CA GLN A 155 -14.58 6.81 4.86
C GLN A 155 -13.39 7.76 5.09
N ASN A 156 -12.27 7.24 5.58
CA ASN A 156 -11.08 8.03 5.87
C ASN A 156 -10.05 8.00 4.74
N VAL A 157 -9.91 6.90 4.00
CA VAL A 157 -8.95 6.79 2.90
C VAL A 157 -9.39 7.65 1.72
N LYS A 158 -8.50 8.55 1.30
CA LYS A 158 -8.75 9.48 0.17
C LYS A 158 -8.08 9.02 -1.11
N ALA A 159 -6.95 8.33 -0.99
CA ALA A 159 -6.26 7.75 -2.11
C ALA A 159 -5.47 6.50 -1.69
N THR A 160 -5.27 5.60 -2.64
CA THR A 160 -4.38 4.45 -2.54
C THR A 160 -3.30 4.54 -3.60
N PHE A 161 -2.10 4.03 -3.30
CA PHE A 161 -0.94 4.07 -4.17
C PHE A 161 -0.33 2.68 -4.28
N VAL A 162 -0.13 2.22 -5.52
CA VAL A 162 0.43 0.91 -5.84
C VAL A 162 1.53 1.01 -6.90
N GLY A 163 2.29 -0.05 -7.04
CA GLY A 163 3.24 -0.27 -8.14
C GLY A 163 2.93 -1.59 -8.86
N HIS A 164 3.96 -2.42 -9.08
CA HIS A 164 3.89 -3.80 -9.58
C HIS A 164 3.91 -3.92 -11.10
N ASP A 165 2.91 -3.44 -11.83
CA ASP A 165 2.88 -3.48 -13.29
C ASP A 165 3.59 -2.24 -13.84
N HIS A 166 4.74 -2.46 -14.48
CA HIS A 166 5.77 -1.44 -14.68
C HIS A 166 5.43 -0.34 -15.68
N ASN A 167 4.48 -0.59 -16.57
CA ASN A 167 4.05 0.37 -17.59
C ASN A 167 2.82 1.18 -17.18
N ASN A 168 2.11 0.76 -16.16
CA ASN A 168 0.95 1.47 -15.69
C ASN A 168 1.35 2.75 -14.92
N ASP A 169 0.69 3.85 -15.26
CA ASP A 169 0.87 5.16 -14.65
C ASP A 169 -0.43 5.92 -14.79
N PHE A 170 -1.37 5.63 -13.91
CA PHE A 170 -2.71 6.18 -14.03
C PHE A 170 -3.35 6.56 -12.69
N VAL A 171 -4.32 7.42 -12.76
CA VAL A 171 -5.21 7.75 -11.65
C VAL A 171 -6.66 7.64 -12.11
N GLY A 172 -7.44 6.88 -11.38
CA GLY A 172 -8.88 6.84 -11.51
C GLY A 172 -9.56 6.90 -10.15
N SER A 173 -10.88 6.82 -10.12
CA SER A 173 -11.64 6.93 -8.87
C SER A 173 -12.72 5.86 -8.79
N LEU A 174 -12.87 5.27 -7.62
CA LEU A 174 -13.95 4.36 -7.30
C LEU A 174 -14.49 4.71 -5.91
N ALA A 175 -15.81 4.85 -5.79
CA ALA A 175 -16.49 5.19 -4.52
C ALA A 175 -15.89 6.42 -3.79
N GLY A 176 -15.40 7.42 -4.52
CA GLY A 176 -14.80 8.63 -3.95
C GLY A 176 -13.34 8.48 -3.49
N ILE A 177 -12.74 7.29 -3.65
CA ILE A 177 -11.33 7.02 -3.36
C ILE A 177 -10.55 7.07 -4.67
N LYS A 178 -9.41 7.78 -4.69
CA LYS A 178 -8.49 7.77 -5.83
C LYS A 178 -7.62 6.53 -5.79
N LEU A 179 -7.52 5.81 -6.91
CA LEU A 179 -6.62 4.69 -7.11
C LEU A 179 -5.48 5.16 -8.03
N CYS A 180 -4.29 5.30 -7.44
CA CYS A 180 -3.11 5.83 -8.09
C CYS A 180 -2.14 4.69 -8.38
N TYR A 181 -1.81 4.48 -9.65
CA TYR A 181 -0.83 3.50 -10.09
C TYR A 181 0.49 4.20 -10.41
N GLY A 182 1.61 3.73 -9.86
CA GLY A 182 2.94 4.27 -10.08
C GLY A 182 3.73 3.41 -11.06
N ARG A 183 4.28 4.04 -12.11
CA ARG A 183 5.22 3.43 -13.03
C ARG A 183 6.53 3.08 -12.33
N LYS A 184 7.25 2.06 -12.80
CA LYS A 184 8.60 1.78 -12.34
C LYS A 184 9.54 2.97 -12.55
N THR A 185 10.52 3.11 -11.69
CA THR A 185 11.57 4.13 -11.78
C THR A 185 12.98 3.56 -12.02
N GLY A 186 13.14 2.23 -11.86
CA GLY A 186 14.42 1.54 -12.07
C GLY A 186 14.70 1.19 -13.53
N PHE A 187 15.99 0.99 -13.86
CA PHE A 187 16.46 0.69 -15.22
C PHE A 187 16.53 -0.81 -15.53
N LEU A 188 16.65 -1.67 -14.53
CA LEU A 188 17.01 -3.09 -14.68
C LEU A 188 15.83 -4.04 -14.86
N SER A 189 14.61 -3.56 -15.00
CA SER A 189 13.42 -4.36 -15.18
C SER A 189 12.69 -4.00 -16.47
N TYR A 190 11.74 -4.85 -16.91
CA TYR A 190 10.92 -4.56 -18.08
C TYR A 190 10.14 -3.25 -17.92
N GLY A 191 9.65 -2.72 -19.02
CA GLY A 191 8.85 -1.50 -19.10
C GLY A 191 9.59 -0.33 -19.73
N ILE A 192 8.81 0.61 -20.26
CA ILE A 192 9.32 1.78 -20.99
C ILE A 192 9.68 2.87 -19.97
N LEU A 193 10.93 3.33 -20.03
CA LEU A 193 11.33 4.59 -19.42
C LEU A 193 11.18 5.66 -20.52
N GLU A 194 10.24 6.57 -20.35
CA GLU A 194 10.22 7.76 -21.20
C GLU A 194 11.46 8.60 -20.88
N LYS A 195 12.10 9.07 -21.96
CA LYS A 195 13.28 9.95 -21.89
C LYS A 195 12.87 11.38 -21.56
#